data_327ffa654e66b0ac700f36290f01d757
#
_entry.id   327ffa654e66b0ac700f36290f01d757
#
_cell.length_a   1.000
_cell.length_b   1.000
_cell.length_c   1.000
_cell.angle_alpha   90.00
_cell.angle_beta   90.00
_cell.angle_gamma   90.00
#
_symmetry.space_group_name_H-M   'P 1'
#
loop_
_entity.id
_entity.type
_entity.pdbx_description
1 polymer ?
#
loop_
_entity_poly.entity_id
_entity_poly.type
_entity_poly.pdbx_seq_one_letter_code
_entity_poly.pdbx_strand_id
1 'polypeptide(L)'
;MMEGITIIVLEEILMANGLTVLMMWFLLFCRRKNRESLHVGDKIYDGIAIVNLVGALSETIAFLVDGKQFTGSRQINYISNSICFIGTVSMGMLWCMYVELRIYRNYKRMVQKAGVEIFPWLVEVIMVLCNLFGTGIMFKISGENVYQRTAGVLVGYISLVIYFAYSIYLVYHSKKQGVNLNFFPVIYFVGPCFAGVVLQFLFYGITSSWVLVAVALIF
;
A
#
# COMPACT_ATOMS: atom_id res chain seq x y z
N MET A 1 -17.65 22.30 -17.53
CA MET A 1 -16.20 22.03 -17.60
C MET A 1 -15.73 21.23 -16.39
N MET A 2 -16.10 21.56 -15.17
CA MET A 2 -15.72 20.78 -13.95
C MET A 2 -16.28 19.34 -13.95
N GLU A 3 -17.54 19.13 -14.36
CA GLU A 3 -18.13 17.77 -14.43
C GLU A 3 -17.37 16.84 -15.40
N GLY A 4 -16.93 17.36 -16.55
CA GLY A 4 -16.17 16.55 -17.51
C GLY A 4 -14.80 16.10 -16.99
N ILE A 5 -14.10 16.96 -16.25
CA ILE A 5 -12.82 16.62 -15.64
C ILE A 5 -13.01 15.56 -14.54
N THR A 6 -14.06 15.67 -13.74
CA THR A 6 -14.39 14.69 -12.69
C THR A 6 -14.71 13.31 -13.26
N ILE A 7 -15.41 13.24 -14.39
CA ILE A 7 -15.74 11.98 -15.07
C ILE A 7 -14.46 11.32 -15.62
N ILE A 8 -13.59 12.06 -16.30
CA ILE A 8 -12.34 11.53 -16.86
C ILE A 8 -11.45 10.96 -15.75
N VAL A 9 -11.29 11.68 -14.63
CA VAL A 9 -10.51 11.21 -13.48
C VAL A 9 -11.09 9.93 -12.89
N LEU A 10 -12.41 9.81 -12.79
CA LEU A 10 -13.07 8.61 -12.30
C LEU A 10 -12.84 7.41 -13.23
N GLU A 11 -12.94 7.60 -14.55
CA GLU A 11 -12.67 6.55 -15.54
C GLU A 11 -11.22 6.07 -15.46
N GLU A 12 -10.24 6.96 -15.35
CA GLU A 12 -8.83 6.62 -15.17
C GLU A 12 -8.61 5.78 -13.90
N ILE A 13 -9.19 6.17 -12.78
CA ILE A 13 -9.11 5.45 -11.50
C ILE A 13 -9.71 4.05 -11.63
N LEU A 14 -10.90 3.93 -12.21
CA LEU A 14 -11.57 2.65 -12.41
C LEU A 14 -10.76 1.72 -13.30
N MET A 15 -10.15 2.23 -14.38
CA MET A 15 -9.29 1.45 -15.27
C MET A 15 -8.01 1.01 -14.55
N ALA A 16 -7.33 1.91 -13.87
CA ALA A 16 -6.09 1.63 -13.15
C ALA A 16 -6.29 0.60 -12.03
N ASN A 17 -7.29 0.80 -11.20
CA ASN A 17 -7.60 -0.12 -10.12
C ASN A 17 -8.18 -1.45 -10.64
N GLY A 18 -8.99 -1.43 -11.70
CA GLY A 18 -9.46 -2.63 -12.37
C GLY A 18 -8.32 -3.50 -12.88
N LEU A 19 -7.32 -2.88 -13.53
CA LEU A 19 -6.11 -3.56 -13.96
C LEU A 19 -5.34 -4.15 -12.77
N THR A 20 -5.17 -3.38 -11.69
CA THR A 20 -4.55 -3.85 -10.45
C THR A 20 -5.24 -5.09 -9.90
N VAL A 21 -6.57 -5.07 -9.81
CA VAL A 21 -7.38 -6.19 -9.32
C VAL A 21 -7.17 -7.42 -10.17
N LEU A 22 -7.21 -7.29 -11.50
CA LEU A 22 -6.97 -8.39 -12.43
C LEU A 22 -5.55 -8.97 -12.28
N MET A 23 -4.54 -8.12 -12.19
CA MET A 23 -3.14 -8.53 -12.03
C MET A 23 -2.93 -9.28 -10.71
N MET A 24 -3.45 -8.76 -9.60
CA MET A 24 -3.30 -9.40 -8.28
C MET A 24 -4.11 -10.68 -8.18
N TRP A 25 -5.32 -10.70 -8.73
CA TRP A 25 -6.12 -11.92 -8.79
C TRP A 25 -5.40 -13.02 -9.58
N PHE A 26 -4.88 -12.70 -10.76
CA PHE A 26 -4.12 -13.64 -11.60
C PHE A 26 -2.87 -14.15 -10.89
N LEU A 27 -2.09 -13.26 -10.27
CA LEU A 27 -0.90 -13.62 -9.50
C LEU A 27 -1.24 -14.60 -8.37
N LEU A 28 -2.24 -14.29 -7.56
CA LEU A 28 -2.68 -15.14 -6.45
C LEU A 28 -3.24 -16.48 -6.94
N PHE A 29 -3.97 -16.48 -8.06
CA PHE A 29 -4.52 -17.69 -8.68
C PHE A 29 -3.41 -18.63 -9.17
N CYS A 30 -2.42 -18.11 -9.91
CA CYS A 30 -1.28 -18.90 -10.40
C CYS A 30 -0.46 -19.47 -9.24
N ARG A 31 -0.25 -18.71 -8.18
CA ARG A 31 0.48 -19.16 -6.99
C ARG A 31 -0.28 -20.19 -6.18
N ARG A 32 -1.62 -20.13 -6.15
CA ARG A 32 -2.46 -21.11 -5.43
C ARG A 32 -2.30 -22.52 -5.97
N LYS A 33 -2.02 -22.70 -7.25
CA LYS A 33 -1.86 -24.01 -7.90
C LYS A 33 -0.61 -24.77 -7.40
N ASN A 34 0.40 -24.04 -6.87
CA ASN A 34 1.69 -24.60 -6.45
C ASN A 34 1.84 -24.66 -4.90
N ARG A 35 0.75 -24.80 -4.14
CA ARG A 35 0.69 -24.60 -2.69
C ARG A 35 1.30 -25.70 -1.83
N GLU A 36 1.83 -26.79 -2.37
CA GLU A 36 2.25 -27.96 -1.55
C GLU A 36 3.42 -27.69 -0.59
N SER A 37 4.15 -26.58 -0.69
CA SER A 37 5.21 -26.19 0.27
C SER A 37 5.44 -24.67 0.34
N LEU A 38 4.42 -23.90 0.77
CA LEU A 38 4.59 -22.46 0.93
C LEU A 38 5.55 -22.12 2.08
N HIS A 39 6.75 -21.64 1.73
CA HIS A 39 7.66 -21.03 2.69
C HIS A 39 7.06 -19.73 3.26
N VAL A 40 7.50 -19.32 4.45
CA VAL A 40 7.01 -18.09 5.11
C VAL A 40 7.15 -16.87 4.20
N GLY A 41 8.22 -16.79 3.40
CA GLY A 41 8.42 -15.71 2.43
C GLY A 41 7.31 -15.63 1.38
N ASP A 42 6.81 -16.78 0.92
CA ASP A 42 5.71 -16.84 -0.04
C ASP A 42 4.40 -16.32 0.57
N LYS A 43 4.16 -16.63 1.85
CA LYS A 43 2.98 -16.11 2.57
C LYS A 43 3.02 -14.59 2.76
N ILE A 44 4.21 -14.04 3.04
CA ILE A 44 4.37 -12.59 3.16
C ILE A 44 4.15 -11.92 1.80
N TYR A 45 4.70 -12.49 0.74
CA TYR A 45 4.52 -12.00 -0.62
C TYR A 45 3.03 -12.05 -1.06
N ASP A 46 2.34 -13.16 -0.78
CA ASP A 46 0.89 -13.27 -1.01
C ASP A 46 0.13 -12.23 -0.16
N GLY A 47 0.60 -11.95 1.07
CA GLY A 47 0.07 -10.89 1.93
C GLY A 47 0.17 -9.51 1.28
N ILE A 48 1.31 -9.17 0.67
CA ILE A 48 1.50 -7.92 -0.07
C ILE A 48 0.50 -7.82 -1.24
N ALA A 49 0.36 -8.91 -2.01
CA ALA A 49 -0.58 -8.96 -3.13
C ALA A 49 -2.04 -8.79 -2.69
N ILE A 50 -2.44 -9.41 -1.55
CA ILE A 50 -3.77 -9.26 -0.96
C ILE A 50 -4.01 -7.82 -0.49
N VAL A 51 -3.04 -7.22 0.19
CA VAL A 51 -3.14 -5.83 0.65
C VAL A 51 -3.28 -4.88 -0.54
N ASN A 52 -2.52 -5.12 -1.62
CA ASN A 52 -2.62 -4.33 -2.84
C ASN A 52 -4.01 -4.46 -3.51
N LEU A 53 -4.54 -5.68 -3.57
CA LEU A 53 -5.89 -5.96 -4.08
C LEU A 53 -6.96 -5.22 -3.27
N VAL A 54 -6.92 -5.37 -1.94
CA VAL A 54 -7.88 -4.74 -1.02
C VAL A 54 -7.77 -3.22 -1.08
N GLY A 55 -6.54 -2.68 -1.16
CA GLY A 55 -6.30 -1.25 -1.30
C GLY A 55 -6.92 -0.67 -2.58
N ALA A 56 -6.68 -1.31 -3.74
CA ALA A 56 -7.25 -0.87 -5.01
C ALA A 56 -8.79 -0.92 -5.01
N LEU A 57 -9.40 -1.98 -4.45
CA LEU A 57 -10.85 -2.07 -4.31
C LEU A 57 -11.40 -0.98 -3.39
N SER A 58 -10.75 -0.75 -2.24
CA SER A 58 -11.20 0.26 -1.27
C SER A 58 -11.07 1.67 -1.84
N GLU A 59 -9.99 1.96 -2.57
CA GLU A 59 -9.84 3.24 -3.25
C GLU A 59 -10.91 3.46 -4.32
N THR A 60 -11.22 2.44 -5.11
CA THR A 60 -12.32 2.49 -6.08
C THR A 60 -13.66 2.82 -5.39
N ILE A 61 -13.96 2.14 -4.27
CA ILE A 61 -15.19 2.41 -3.52
C ILE A 61 -15.18 3.84 -2.96
N ALA A 62 -14.06 4.31 -2.42
CA ALA A 62 -13.94 5.66 -1.90
C ALA A 62 -14.28 6.72 -2.97
N PHE A 63 -13.70 6.60 -4.17
CA PHE A 63 -13.97 7.53 -5.28
C PHE A 63 -15.39 7.43 -5.82
N LEU A 64 -15.98 6.23 -5.88
CA LEU A 64 -17.37 6.06 -6.32
C LEU A 64 -18.38 6.68 -5.37
N VAL A 65 -18.06 6.73 -4.08
CA VAL A 65 -18.95 7.25 -3.03
C VAL A 65 -18.68 8.72 -2.72
N ASP A 66 -17.52 9.25 -3.09
CA ASP A 66 -17.14 10.63 -2.83
C ASP A 66 -18.13 11.61 -3.47
N GLY A 67 -18.62 12.58 -2.69
CA GLY A 67 -19.65 13.54 -3.11
C GLY A 67 -21.06 12.95 -3.29
N LYS A 68 -21.29 11.64 -3.07
CA LYS A 68 -22.63 11.03 -3.16
C LYS A 68 -23.35 11.10 -1.81
N GLN A 69 -24.67 11.39 -1.88
CA GLN A 69 -25.52 11.51 -0.70
C GLN A 69 -26.60 10.44 -0.70
N PHE A 70 -26.29 9.29 -0.09
CA PHE A 70 -27.26 8.24 0.20
C PHE A 70 -27.01 7.70 1.62
N THR A 71 -27.98 6.97 2.18
CA THR A 71 -27.87 6.45 3.52
C THR A 71 -26.61 5.57 3.67
N GLY A 72 -25.69 5.96 4.56
CA GLY A 72 -24.44 5.24 4.80
C GLY A 72 -23.26 5.67 3.92
N SER A 73 -23.44 6.57 2.93
CA SER A 73 -22.37 6.99 2.02
C SER A 73 -21.14 7.52 2.76
N ARG A 74 -21.36 8.33 3.79
CA ARG A 74 -20.28 8.92 4.60
C ARG A 74 -19.48 7.86 5.37
N GLN A 75 -20.13 6.86 5.93
CA GLN A 75 -19.49 5.74 6.63
C GLN A 75 -18.65 4.91 5.66
N ILE A 76 -19.19 4.60 4.49
CA ILE A 76 -18.46 3.88 3.44
C ILE A 76 -17.22 4.66 3.02
N ASN A 77 -17.33 5.97 2.81
CA ASN A 77 -16.22 6.84 2.44
C ASN A 77 -15.14 6.83 3.54
N TYR A 78 -15.52 6.95 4.83
CA TYR A 78 -14.59 6.86 5.95
C TYR A 78 -13.88 5.51 6.02
N ILE A 79 -14.60 4.41 5.93
CA ILE A 79 -14.05 3.06 6.03
C ILE A 79 -13.12 2.79 4.86
N SER A 80 -13.53 3.09 3.64
CA SER A 80 -12.73 2.84 2.43
C SER A 80 -11.42 3.61 2.44
N ASN A 81 -11.43 4.91 2.78
CA ASN A 81 -10.20 5.69 2.92
C ASN A 81 -9.31 5.15 4.05
N SER A 82 -9.90 4.75 5.19
CA SER A 82 -9.13 4.17 6.30
C SER A 82 -8.43 2.88 5.89
N ILE A 83 -9.09 2.00 5.15
CA ILE A 83 -8.49 0.77 4.60
C ILE A 83 -7.35 1.11 3.63
N CYS A 84 -7.51 2.14 2.78
CA CYS A 84 -6.44 2.58 1.88
C CYS A 84 -5.19 3.02 2.65
N PHE A 85 -5.33 3.85 3.69
CA PHE A 85 -4.19 4.31 4.50
C PHE A 85 -3.49 3.16 5.22
N ILE A 86 -4.26 2.31 5.92
CA ILE A 86 -3.70 1.13 6.61
C ILE A 86 -3.05 0.18 5.60
N GLY A 87 -3.67 -0.04 4.44
CA GLY A 87 -3.14 -0.88 3.36
C GLY A 87 -1.80 -0.38 2.85
N THR A 88 -1.70 0.92 2.58
CA THR A 88 -0.49 1.55 2.05
C THR A 88 0.71 1.33 2.98
N VAL A 89 0.57 1.60 4.26
CA VAL A 89 1.67 1.41 5.22
C VAL A 89 1.93 -0.07 5.52
N SER A 90 0.89 -0.92 5.51
CA SER A 90 1.03 -2.38 5.68
C SER A 90 1.86 -3.01 4.57
N MET A 91 1.72 -2.52 3.34
CA MET A 91 2.52 -2.95 2.20
C MET A 91 4.02 -2.67 2.43
N GLY A 92 4.36 -1.46 2.89
CA GLY A 92 5.75 -1.10 3.21
C GLY A 92 6.34 -1.99 4.31
N MET A 93 5.60 -2.24 5.38
CA MET A 93 6.00 -3.12 6.48
C MET A 93 6.22 -4.57 5.99
N LEU A 94 5.24 -5.14 5.29
CA LEU A 94 5.35 -6.51 4.76
C LEU A 94 6.51 -6.64 3.78
N TRP A 95 6.78 -5.60 2.99
CA TRP A 95 7.94 -5.57 2.11
C TRP A 95 9.25 -5.65 2.88
N CYS A 96 9.42 -4.88 3.96
CA CYS A 96 10.61 -4.96 4.82
C CYS A 96 10.80 -6.36 5.41
N MET A 97 9.73 -6.95 5.95
CA MET A 97 9.76 -8.31 6.48
C MET A 97 10.15 -9.34 5.40
N TYR A 98 9.63 -9.17 4.18
CA TYR A 98 9.97 -10.03 3.04
C TYR A 98 11.45 -9.90 2.67
N VAL A 99 11.97 -8.67 2.59
CA VAL A 99 13.39 -8.39 2.29
C VAL A 99 14.31 -8.99 3.36
N GLU A 100 14.00 -8.75 4.65
CA GLU A 100 14.77 -9.32 5.77
C GLU A 100 14.85 -10.85 5.68
N LEU A 101 13.70 -11.50 5.47
CA LEU A 101 13.62 -12.95 5.37
C LEU A 101 14.34 -13.47 4.11
N ARG A 102 14.24 -12.77 2.98
CA ARG A 102 14.87 -13.16 1.71
C ARG A 102 16.39 -13.09 1.78
N ILE A 103 16.93 -12.07 2.45
CA ILE A 103 18.36 -11.84 2.60
C ILE A 103 18.96 -12.85 3.59
N TYR A 104 18.41 -12.92 4.79
CA TYR A 104 19.06 -13.66 5.90
C TYR A 104 18.54 -15.09 6.04
N ARG A 105 17.46 -15.47 5.37
CA ARG A 105 16.81 -16.80 5.43
C ARG A 105 16.57 -17.29 6.88
N ASN A 106 16.38 -16.34 7.80
CA ASN A 106 16.25 -16.62 9.24
C ASN A 106 14.93 -16.01 9.76
N TYR A 107 13.95 -16.87 9.97
CA TYR A 107 12.64 -16.50 10.48
C TYR A 107 12.70 -15.87 11.90
N LYS A 108 13.53 -16.42 12.80
CA LYS A 108 13.65 -15.87 14.17
C LYS A 108 14.16 -14.43 14.13
N ARG A 109 15.17 -14.16 13.30
CA ARG A 109 15.71 -12.82 13.11
C ARG A 109 14.65 -11.85 12.58
N MET A 110 13.88 -12.25 11.56
CA MET A 110 12.80 -11.45 11.01
C MET A 110 11.78 -11.08 12.11
N VAL A 111 11.33 -12.06 12.90
CA VAL A 111 10.38 -11.82 14.00
C VAL A 111 10.94 -10.87 15.07
N GLN A 112 12.22 -10.99 15.41
CA GLN A 112 12.87 -10.08 16.35
C GLN A 112 12.95 -8.65 15.82
N LYS A 113 13.19 -8.47 14.51
CA LYS A 113 13.22 -7.16 13.86
C LYS A 113 11.83 -6.59 13.63
N ALA A 114 10.83 -7.43 13.41
CA ALA A 114 9.46 -7.00 13.21
C ALA A 114 8.93 -6.11 14.34
N GLY A 115 9.42 -6.27 15.59
CA GLY A 115 9.07 -5.39 16.70
C GLY A 115 9.42 -3.92 16.47
N VAL A 116 10.53 -3.65 15.76
CA VAL A 116 10.93 -2.28 15.39
C VAL A 116 10.23 -1.84 14.11
N GLU A 117 10.12 -2.75 13.13
CA GLU A 117 9.50 -2.47 11.83
C GLU A 117 8.01 -2.18 11.95
N ILE A 118 7.32 -2.71 12.96
CA ILE A 118 5.89 -2.48 13.19
C ILE A 118 5.59 -1.06 13.71
N PHE A 119 6.58 -0.34 14.24
CA PHE A 119 6.36 0.94 14.91
C PHE A 119 5.76 2.03 13.98
N PRO A 120 6.30 2.32 12.76
CA PRO A 120 5.68 3.29 11.87
C PRO A 120 4.25 2.88 11.45
N TRP A 121 4.02 1.58 11.24
CA TRP A 121 2.71 1.02 10.94
C TRP A 121 1.73 1.25 12.10
N LEU A 122 2.16 1.01 13.34
CA LEU A 122 1.34 1.17 14.53
C LEU A 122 0.91 2.63 14.71
N VAL A 123 1.83 3.57 14.50
CA VAL A 123 1.54 5.02 14.55
C VAL A 123 0.44 5.37 13.54
N GLU A 124 0.56 4.92 12.31
CA GLU A 124 -0.42 5.18 11.26
C GLU A 124 -1.80 4.57 11.60
N VAL A 125 -1.82 3.32 12.04
CA VAL A 125 -3.06 2.64 12.45
C VAL A 125 -3.75 3.39 13.58
N ILE A 126 -3.01 3.83 14.61
CA ILE A 126 -3.56 4.62 15.71
C ILE A 126 -4.16 5.93 15.18
N MET A 127 -3.44 6.64 14.30
CA MET A 127 -3.93 7.89 13.72
C MET A 127 -5.20 7.68 12.90
N VAL A 128 -5.27 6.61 12.10
CA VAL A 128 -6.47 6.25 11.33
C VAL A 128 -7.62 5.87 12.26
N LEU A 129 -7.37 5.11 13.32
CA LEU A 129 -8.39 4.78 14.32
C LEU A 129 -8.91 6.05 15.03
N CYS A 130 -8.02 6.94 15.46
CA CYS A 130 -8.42 8.24 15.99
C CYS A 130 -9.27 9.03 14.99
N ASN A 131 -8.93 8.96 13.71
CA ASN A 131 -9.68 9.64 12.65
C ASN A 131 -11.13 9.14 12.53
N LEU A 132 -11.36 7.83 12.74
CA LEU A 132 -12.73 7.26 12.76
C LEU A 132 -13.60 7.84 13.88
N PHE A 133 -13.00 8.33 14.98
CA PHE A 133 -13.71 9.05 16.05
C PHE A 133 -13.93 10.55 15.75
N GLY A 134 -13.69 10.98 14.51
CA GLY A 134 -14.00 12.34 14.06
C GLY A 134 -12.91 13.38 14.33
N THR A 135 -11.69 12.97 14.71
CA THR A 135 -10.59 13.93 14.97
C THR A 135 -10.14 14.68 13.72
N GLY A 136 -10.32 14.09 12.53
CA GLY A 136 -9.91 14.69 11.27
C GLY A 136 -8.39 14.87 11.13
N ILE A 137 -7.59 14.06 11.82
CA ILE A 137 -6.11 14.13 11.79
C ILE A 137 -5.58 13.71 10.42
N MET A 138 -6.04 12.57 9.89
CA MET A 138 -5.57 12.01 8.61
C MET A 138 -6.31 12.63 7.42
N PHE A 139 -7.63 12.71 7.52
CA PHE A 139 -8.51 13.27 6.50
C PHE A 139 -9.84 13.70 7.13
N LYS A 140 -10.56 14.55 6.41
CA LYS A 140 -11.90 14.97 6.78
C LYS A 140 -12.87 14.61 5.67
N ILE A 141 -14.11 14.33 6.02
CA ILE A 141 -15.21 14.21 5.09
C ILE A 141 -16.22 15.30 5.41
N SER A 142 -16.45 16.19 4.44
CA SER A 142 -17.36 17.33 4.59
C SER A 142 -18.81 16.88 4.80
N GLY A 143 -19.71 17.83 5.10
CA GLY A 143 -21.16 17.57 5.17
C GLY A 143 -21.74 17.04 3.87
N GLU A 144 -21.12 17.40 2.73
CA GLU A 144 -21.50 16.94 1.39
C GLU A 144 -20.83 15.63 0.97
N ASN A 145 -20.26 14.90 1.92
CA ASN A 145 -19.53 13.65 1.71
C ASN A 145 -18.29 13.78 0.80
N VAL A 146 -17.64 14.93 0.78
CA VAL A 146 -16.42 15.15 -0.02
C VAL A 146 -15.19 14.95 0.84
N TYR A 147 -14.27 14.11 0.35
CA TYR A 147 -12.99 13.83 0.98
C TYR A 147 -12.03 15.03 0.92
N GLN A 148 -11.35 15.29 2.01
CA GLN A 148 -10.35 16.36 2.13
C GLN A 148 -9.12 15.84 2.87
N ARG A 149 -7.95 15.93 2.25
CA ARG A 149 -6.67 15.58 2.87
C ARG A 149 -6.33 16.57 3.98
N THR A 150 -5.72 16.06 5.05
CA THR A 150 -5.11 16.88 6.10
C THR A 150 -3.61 16.60 6.18
N ALA A 151 -2.89 17.36 7.01
CA ALA A 151 -1.44 17.19 7.17
C ALA A 151 -1.04 15.81 7.70
N GLY A 152 -1.93 15.10 8.40
CA GLY A 152 -1.66 13.76 8.93
C GLY A 152 -1.32 12.72 7.86
N VAL A 153 -1.77 12.90 6.61
CA VAL A 153 -1.41 12.02 5.49
C VAL A 153 0.10 11.96 5.26
N LEU A 154 0.83 13.02 5.62
CA LEU A 154 2.30 13.04 5.52
C LEU A 154 2.97 11.96 6.37
N VAL A 155 2.34 11.53 7.47
CA VAL A 155 2.89 10.46 8.32
C VAL A 155 2.97 9.16 7.54
N GLY A 156 1.94 8.82 6.75
CA GLY A 156 1.96 7.63 5.89
C GLY A 156 3.04 7.69 4.83
N TYR A 157 3.21 8.83 4.16
CA TYR A 157 4.29 8.99 3.18
C TYR A 157 5.68 8.89 3.82
N ILE A 158 5.88 9.49 4.99
CA ILE A 158 7.13 9.38 5.75
C ILE A 158 7.39 7.93 6.15
N SER A 159 6.37 7.22 6.63
CA SER A 159 6.47 5.80 6.99
C SER A 159 6.90 4.94 5.80
N LEU A 160 6.33 5.16 4.61
CA LEU A 160 6.75 4.47 3.39
C LEU A 160 8.20 4.76 3.00
N VAL A 161 8.61 6.03 3.07
CA VAL A 161 10.00 6.41 2.79
C VAL A 161 10.96 5.71 3.76
N ILE A 162 10.61 5.62 5.05
CA ILE A 162 11.39 4.90 6.06
C ILE A 162 11.50 3.41 5.68
N TYR A 163 10.40 2.73 5.31
CA TYR A 163 10.43 1.34 4.90
C TYR A 163 11.27 1.11 3.64
N PHE A 164 11.15 1.95 2.64
CA PHE A 164 11.93 1.83 1.41
C PHE A 164 13.43 2.07 1.65
N ALA A 165 13.77 3.12 2.41
CA ALA A 165 15.15 3.41 2.78
C ALA A 165 15.76 2.26 3.60
N TYR A 166 14.99 1.71 4.55
CA TYR A 166 15.43 0.56 5.35
C TYR A 166 15.65 -0.69 4.48
N SER A 167 14.77 -0.96 3.53
CA SER A 167 14.94 -2.09 2.59
C SER A 167 16.22 -1.98 1.78
N ILE A 168 16.54 -0.77 1.28
CA ILE A 168 17.78 -0.49 0.54
C ILE A 168 18.99 -0.66 1.47
N TYR A 169 18.91 -0.13 2.70
CA TYR A 169 19.95 -0.27 3.71
C TYR A 169 20.25 -1.74 4.02
N LEU A 170 19.23 -2.59 4.19
CA LEU A 170 19.39 -4.02 4.44
C LEU A 170 20.19 -4.70 3.32
N VAL A 171 19.89 -4.40 2.06
CA VAL A 171 20.62 -4.95 0.91
C VAL A 171 22.06 -4.47 0.89
N TYR A 172 22.28 -3.18 1.11
CA TYR A 172 23.63 -2.61 1.13
C TYR A 172 24.48 -3.22 2.25
N HIS A 173 23.92 -3.30 3.47
CA HIS A 173 24.60 -3.85 4.64
C HIS A 173 24.92 -5.33 4.47
N SER A 174 24.00 -6.13 3.93
CA SER A 174 24.21 -7.56 3.70
C SER A 174 25.31 -7.83 2.66
N LYS A 175 25.38 -7.01 1.60
CA LYS A 175 26.50 -7.09 0.62
C LYS A 175 27.86 -6.83 1.28
N LYS A 176 27.95 -5.85 2.19
CA LYS A 176 29.16 -5.60 2.96
C LYS A 176 29.58 -6.78 3.86
N GLN A 177 28.62 -7.57 4.31
CA GLN A 177 28.86 -8.77 5.12
C GLN A 177 29.20 -10.01 4.27
N GLY A 178 29.35 -9.88 2.96
CA GLY A 178 29.68 -10.98 2.07
C GLY A 178 28.51 -11.94 1.79
N VAL A 179 27.27 -11.55 2.13
CA VAL A 179 26.09 -12.33 1.80
C VAL A 179 25.88 -12.30 0.30
N ASN A 180 26.00 -13.47 -0.33
CA ASN A 180 25.78 -13.60 -1.76
C ASN A 180 24.28 -13.49 -2.05
N LEU A 181 23.85 -12.30 -2.44
CA LEU A 181 22.48 -12.03 -2.88
C LEU A 181 22.39 -12.43 -4.34
N ASN A 182 22.16 -13.72 -4.62
CA ASN A 182 21.81 -14.16 -5.96
C ASN A 182 20.58 -13.39 -6.42
N PHE A 183 20.83 -12.29 -7.11
CA PHE A 183 19.90 -11.41 -7.81
C PHE A 183 18.57 -11.19 -7.06
N PHE A 184 18.58 -10.31 -6.05
CA PHE A 184 17.34 -9.77 -5.44
C PHE A 184 17.32 -8.26 -5.66
N PRO A 185 16.72 -7.80 -6.74
CA PRO A 185 16.72 -6.38 -7.08
C PRO A 185 15.62 -5.63 -6.31
N VAL A 186 15.89 -5.29 -5.06
CA VAL A 186 14.98 -4.44 -4.25
C VAL A 186 14.59 -3.17 -5.01
N ILE A 187 15.48 -2.66 -5.86
CA ILE A 187 15.22 -1.44 -6.63
C ILE A 187 14.07 -1.59 -7.63
N TYR A 188 13.83 -2.80 -8.18
CA TYR A 188 12.73 -3.03 -9.12
C TYR A 188 11.37 -3.03 -8.45
N PHE A 189 11.32 -3.27 -7.14
CA PHE A 189 10.10 -3.07 -6.37
C PHE A 189 10.00 -1.63 -5.84
N VAL A 190 11.06 -1.15 -5.17
CA VAL A 190 11.05 0.16 -4.52
C VAL A 190 10.91 1.31 -5.54
N GLY A 191 11.54 1.20 -6.70
CA GLY A 191 11.51 2.23 -7.73
C GLY A 191 10.10 2.58 -8.22
N PRO A 192 9.33 1.62 -8.77
CA PRO A 192 7.96 1.85 -9.18
C PRO A 192 7.05 2.29 -8.02
N CYS A 193 7.18 1.66 -6.84
CA CYS A 193 6.39 2.04 -5.67
C CYS A 193 6.67 3.48 -5.24
N PHE A 194 7.93 3.89 -5.18
CA PHE A 194 8.32 5.25 -4.85
C PHE A 194 7.81 6.26 -5.89
N ALA A 195 7.93 5.94 -7.18
CA ALA A 195 7.37 6.76 -8.25
C ALA A 195 5.85 6.94 -8.08
N GLY A 196 5.12 5.87 -7.74
CA GLY A 196 3.68 5.93 -7.47
C GLY A 196 3.34 6.86 -6.30
N VAL A 197 4.10 6.77 -5.21
CA VAL A 197 3.93 7.64 -4.03
C VAL A 197 4.18 9.11 -4.40
N VAL A 198 5.24 9.40 -5.16
CA VAL A 198 5.56 10.76 -5.60
C VAL A 198 4.45 11.32 -6.51
N LEU A 199 3.99 10.53 -7.49
CA LEU A 199 2.91 10.94 -8.38
C LEU A 199 1.62 11.22 -7.60
N GLN A 200 1.25 10.34 -6.66
CA GLN A 200 0.06 10.52 -5.83
C GLN A 200 0.16 11.72 -4.87
N PHE A 201 1.38 12.06 -4.45
CA PHE A 201 1.63 13.25 -3.63
C PHE A 201 1.49 14.54 -4.45
N LEU A 202 2.08 14.59 -5.64
CA LEU A 202 2.10 15.76 -6.51
C LEU A 202 0.76 16.02 -7.20
N PHE A 203 0.06 14.95 -7.60
CA PHE A 203 -1.17 15.04 -8.37
C PHE A 203 -2.31 14.37 -7.61
N TYR A 204 -3.17 15.18 -7.01
CA TYR A 204 -4.38 14.68 -6.37
C TYR A 204 -5.32 14.07 -7.43
N GLY A 205 -5.77 12.82 -7.19
CA GLY A 205 -6.68 12.12 -8.09
C GLY A 205 -6.00 11.16 -9.07
N ILE A 206 -4.66 11.12 -9.14
CA ILE A 206 -3.95 10.10 -9.91
C ILE A 206 -3.76 8.86 -9.05
N THR A 207 -4.44 7.78 -9.42
CA THR A 207 -4.33 6.46 -8.79
C THR A 207 -3.25 5.64 -9.48
N SER A 208 -2.00 5.91 -9.18
CA SER A 208 -0.88 5.18 -9.79
C SER A 208 -0.19 4.20 -8.84
N SER A 209 -0.32 4.40 -7.53
CA SER A 209 0.45 3.64 -6.54
C SER A 209 0.12 2.15 -6.54
N TRP A 210 -1.15 1.76 -6.55
CA TRP A 210 -1.56 0.35 -6.55
C TRP A 210 -1.16 -0.39 -7.83
N VAL A 211 -1.29 0.26 -8.99
CA VAL A 211 -0.86 -0.29 -10.28
C VAL A 211 0.64 -0.51 -10.33
N LEU A 212 1.42 0.48 -9.88
CA LEU A 212 2.88 0.38 -9.89
C LEU A 212 3.39 -0.68 -8.92
N VAL A 213 2.72 -0.87 -7.77
CA VAL A 213 2.98 -2.00 -6.89
C VAL A 213 2.63 -3.32 -7.56
N ALA A 214 1.49 -3.41 -8.25
CA ALA A 214 1.08 -4.62 -8.96
C ALA A 214 2.10 -5.00 -10.05
N VAL A 215 2.55 -4.02 -10.83
CA VAL A 215 3.64 -4.22 -11.81
C VAL A 215 4.91 -4.71 -11.11
N ALA A 216 5.32 -4.06 -10.02
CA ALA A 216 6.53 -4.42 -9.28
C ALA A 216 6.47 -5.82 -8.64
N LEU A 217 5.28 -6.35 -8.36
CA LEU A 217 5.09 -7.71 -7.84
C LEU A 217 5.10 -8.78 -8.94
N ILE A 218 4.78 -8.44 -10.18
CA ILE A 218 4.76 -9.43 -11.27
C ILE A 218 6.17 -9.62 -11.87
N PHE A 219 6.98 -8.59 -11.90
CA PHE A 219 8.34 -8.59 -12.46
C PHE A 219 9.41 -8.74 -11.39
#